data_d3e0925383a7482e6f501685023b71e6
#
_entry.id   d3e0925383a7482e6f501685023b71e6
#
_cell.length_a   1.000
_cell.length_b   1.000
_cell.length_c   1.000
_cell.angle_alpha   90.00
_cell.angle_beta   90.00
_cell.angle_gamma   90.00
#
_symmetry.space_group_name_H-M   'P 1'
#
loop_
_entity.id
_entity.type
_entity.pdbx_description
1 polymer ?
#
loop_
_entity_poly.entity_id
_entity_poly.type
_entity_poly.pdbx_seq_one_letter_code
_entity_poly.pdbx_strand_id
1 'polypeptide(L)'
;PPGAFRAAGVCHGGGRGGWRPRGPKNRAGAGRQRVAIGRALLSQPKLLLMDEPLSALDRLTKDEILPFLERLHERLALPVIYVSHDIAEIERLADHLILMQAGRVLASGPLHDLQSDPSLPLASARDAAVNFDATVESHDSVYGLLTLRIDGGHLLVPAPALPIGDRRRVRIAAGEVSLVRQPPYRTSILNALPARIVAHSPIGPSEILVVLALGPQGEGAKLLARVTRRSWDHLELGEGVDVYAQVKGVALAPERGAAGDRDPAMR
;
A
#
# COMPACT_ATOMS: atom_id res chain seq x y z
N PRO A 1 -13.92 13.60 10.01
CA PRO A 1 -13.40 12.60 9.08
C PRO A 1 -14.40 11.46 8.97
N PRO A 2 -14.82 11.06 7.77
CA PRO A 2 -15.74 9.95 7.58
C PRO A 2 -15.06 8.66 8.05
N GLY A 3 -15.84 7.74 8.59
CA GLY A 3 -15.53 6.56 9.37
C GLY A 3 -14.18 5.90 9.10
N ALA A 4 -13.32 5.85 10.12
CA ALA A 4 -12.01 5.25 10.04
C ALA A 4 -12.10 3.72 9.88
N PHE A 5 -11.37 3.16 8.91
CA PHE A 5 -11.21 1.72 8.74
C PHE A 5 -10.08 1.23 9.64
N ARG A 6 -10.38 0.35 10.58
CA ARG A 6 -9.38 -0.26 11.47
C ARG A 6 -9.18 -1.72 11.11
N ALA A 7 -7.97 -2.09 10.73
CA ALA A 7 -7.60 -3.48 10.48
C ALA A 7 -6.76 -4.03 11.63
N ALA A 8 -7.04 -5.27 12.03
CA ALA A 8 -6.21 -6.04 12.94
C ALA A 8 -5.50 -7.13 12.11
N GLY A 9 -4.20 -7.01 11.94
CA GLY A 9 -3.38 -7.99 11.23
C GLY A 9 -2.71 -8.97 12.20
N VAL A 10 -2.75 -10.26 11.90
CA VAL A 10 -2.08 -11.31 12.67
C VAL A 10 -0.92 -11.86 11.86
N CYS A 11 0.30 -11.68 12.34
CA CYS A 11 1.47 -12.34 11.76
C CYS A 11 1.59 -13.78 12.28
N HIS A 12 1.41 -14.78 11.42
CA HIS A 12 1.71 -16.17 11.71
C HIS A 12 3.08 -16.53 11.12
N GLY A 13 3.97 -17.05 11.94
CA GLY A 13 5.24 -17.62 11.52
C GLY A 13 5.03 -18.83 10.61
N GLY A 14 5.80 -18.91 9.52
CA GLY A 14 5.62 -19.79 8.39
C GLY A 14 5.50 -21.29 8.71
N GLY A 15 4.46 -21.90 8.15
CA GLY A 15 4.28 -23.34 8.01
C GLY A 15 4.29 -23.71 6.52
N ARG A 16 5.17 -24.63 6.12
CA ARG A 16 5.23 -25.19 4.75
C ARG A 16 4.01 -26.06 4.48
N GLY A 17 3.09 -25.60 3.65
CA GLY A 17 1.92 -26.37 3.20
C GLY A 17 1.96 -26.58 1.68
N GLY A 18 1.95 -27.88 1.27
CA GLY A 18 2.04 -28.31 -0.11
C GLY A 18 0.89 -27.85 -1.00
N TRP A 19 1.23 -27.43 -2.21
CA TRP A 19 0.34 -26.99 -3.27
C TRP A 19 -0.50 -28.17 -3.81
N ARG A 20 -1.83 -28.01 -3.84
CA ARG A 20 -2.76 -28.86 -4.60
C ARG A 20 -3.61 -27.98 -5.53
N PRO A 21 -3.67 -28.25 -6.84
CA PRO A 21 -4.53 -27.48 -7.75
C PRO A 21 -6.00 -27.85 -7.49
N ARG A 22 -6.82 -26.82 -7.20
CA ARG A 22 -8.28 -26.94 -7.13
C ARG A 22 -8.90 -26.25 -8.33
N GLY A 23 -9.77 -26.99 -9.04
CA GLY A 23 -10.52 -26.53 -10.19
C GLY A 23 -11.59 -25.45 -9.86
N PRO A 24 -12.43 -25.03 -10.84
CA PRO A 24 -13.17 -23.76 -10.88
C PRO A 24 -14.36 -23.68 -9.91
N LYS A 25 -14.13 -23.78 -8.60
CA LYS A 25 -15.18 -23.64 -7.55
C LYS A 25 -15.38 -22.23 -7.00
N ASN A 26 -14.60 -21.24 -7.44
CA ASN A 26 -14.46 -19.98 -6.68
C ASN A 26 -15.46 -18.86 -7.01
N ARG A 27 -16.11 -18.87 -8.19
CA ARG A 27 -17.17 -17.84 -8.50
C ARG A 27 -18.36 -17.90 -7.54
N ALA A 28 -18.70 -19.07 -7.03
CA ALA A 28 -19.74 -19.23 -6.01
C ALA A 28 -19.34 -18.66 -4.63
N GLY A 29 -18.04 -18.54 -4.35
CA GLY A 29 -17.50 -17.95 -3.10
C GLY A 29 -17.68 -16.44 -3.06
N ALA A 30 -17.29 -15.75 -4.13
CA ALA A 30 -17.44 -14.30 -4.25
C ALA A 30 -18.89 -13.83 -4.12
N GLY A 31 -19.81 -14.53 -4.77
CA GLY A 31 -21.25 -14.24 -4.67
C GLY A 31 -21.77 -14.39 -3.24
N ARG A 32 -21.41 -15.47 -2.55
CA ARG A 32 -21.82 -15.68 -1.14
C ARG A 32 -21.28 -14.59 -0.22
N GLN A 33 -20.02 -14.17 -0.43
CA GLN A 33 -19.40 -13.12 0.39
C GLN A 33 -20.10 -11.77 0.19
N ARG A 34 -20.39 -11.38 -1.06
CA ARG A 34 -21.13 -10.15 -1.36
C ARG A 34 -22.53 -10.17 -0.73
N VAL A 35 -23.21 -11.31 -0.77
CA VAL A 35 -24.53 -11.49 -0.14
C VAL A 35 -24.44 -11.37 1.40
N ALA A 36 -23.42 -11.97 2.02
CA ALA A 36 -23.22 -11.88 3.48
C ALA A 36 -23.00 -10.43 3.93
N ILE A 37 -22.13 -9.71 3.22
CA ILE A 37 -21.86 -8.29 3.47
C ILE A 37 -23.12 -7.46 3.23
N GLY A 38 -23.84 -7.69 2.12
CA GLY A 38 -25.10 -6.99 1.82
C GLY A 38 -26.15 -7.19 2.90
N ARG A 39 -26.31 -8.40 3.42
CA ARG A 39 -27.23 -8.69 4.54
C ARG A 39 -26.84 -7.97 5.82
N ALA A 40 -25.52 -7.93 6.15
CA ALA A 40 -25.04 -7.19 7.32
C ALA A 40 -25.33 -5.70 7.19
N LEU A 41 -25.19 -5.12 5.99
CA LEU A 41 -25.48 -3.70 5.74
C LEU A 41 -26.95 -3.34 5.79
N LEU A 42 -27.84 -4.25 5.32
CA LEU A 42 -29.29 -4.04 5.38
C LEU A 42 -29.81 -3.92 6.81
N SER A 43 -29.09 -4.43 7.81
CA SER A 43 -29.42 -4.25 9.22
C SER A 43 -29.10 -2.85 9.78
N GLN A 44 -28.54 -1.96 8.95
CA GLN A 44 -28.11 -0.60 9.32
C GLN A 44 -27.19 -0.57 10.56
N PRO A 45 -26.07 -1.31 10.56
CA PRO A 45 -25.21 -1.42 11.72
C PRO A 45 -24.50 -0.09 12.00
N LYS A 46 -24.18 0.17 13.27
CA LYS A 46 -23.35 1.30 13.69
C LYS A 46 -21.84 0.98 13.57
N LEU A 47 -21.50 -0.28 13.49
CA LEU A 47 -20.14 -0.81 13.37
C LEU A 47 -20.19 -2.13 12.59
N LEU A 48 -19.31 -2.31 11.62
CA LEU A 48 -19.18 -3.56 10.86
C LEU A 48 -17.91 -4.30 11.30
N LEU A 49 -18.09 -5.56 11.71
CA LEU A 49 -16.99 -6.47 12.06
C LEU A 49 -16.84 -7.50 10.93
N MET A 50 -15.64 -7.61 10.39
CA MET A 50 -15.29 -8.62 9.39
C MET A 50 -14.06 -9.40 9.87
N ASP A 51 -14.24 -10.71 10.07
CA ASP A 51 -13.18 -11.62 10.50
C ASP A 51 -12.80 -12.52 9.33
N GLU A 52 -11.59 -12.35 8.81
CA GLU A 52 -11.02 -13.10 7.69
C GLU A 52 -11.99 -13.25 6.49
N PRO A 53 -12.66 -12.17 6.04
CA PRO A 53 -13.79 -12.30 5.11
C PRO A 53 -13.38 -12.81 3.72
N LEU A 54 -12.10 -12.71 3.34
CA LEU A 54 -11.61 -13.10 2.03
C LEU A 54 -10.66 -14.30 2.06
N SER A 55 -10.43 -14.91 3.23
CA SER A 55 -9.44 -15.98 3.42
C SER A 55 -9.68 -17.23 2.57
N ALA A 56 -10.94 -17.55 2.25
CA ALA A 56 -11.32 -18.71 1.44
C ALA A 56 -11.24 -18.46 -0.08
N LEU A 57 -10.89 -17.25 -0.52
CA LEU A 57 -10.89 -16.84 -1.91
C LEU A 57 -9.48 -16.89 -2.52
N ASP A 58 -9.40 -17.19 -3.81
CA ASP A 58 -8.18 -17.04 -4.58
C ASP A 58 -7.91 -15.54 -4.91
N ARG A 59 -6.70 -15.26 -5.36
CA ARG A 59 -6.23 -13.89 -5.64
C ARG A 59 -7.12 -13.17 -6.65
N LEU A 60 -7.51 -13.83 -7.75
CA LEU A 60 -8.34 -13.21 -8.78
C LEU A 60 -9.71 -12.81 -8.22
N THR A 61 -10.30 -13.67 -7.42
CA THR A 61 -11.58 -13.41 -6.76
C THR A 61 -11.46 -12.31 -5.71
N LYS A 62 -10.35 -12.23 -4.96
CA LYS A 62 -10.07 -11.12 -4.05
C LYS A 62 -10.00 -9.79 -4.79
N ASP A 63 -9.30 -9.74 -5.93
CA ASP A 63 -9.17 -8.55 -6.76
C ASP A 63 -10.51 -8.05 -7.34
N GLU A 64 -11.52 -8.93 -7.46
CA GLU A 64 -12.89 -8.54 -7.83
C GLU A 64 -13.70 -7.96 -6.66
N ILE A 65 -13.42 -8.39 -5.41
CA ILE A 65 -14.21 -8.00 -4.23
C ILE A 65 -13.62 -6.77 -3.55
N LEU A 66 -12.30 -6.65 -3.47
CA LEU A 66 -11.64 -5.55 -2.78
C LEU A 66 -12.10 -4.17 -3.26
N PRO A 67 -12.26 -3.88 -4.58
CA PRO A 67 -12.80 -2.60 -5.04
C PRO A 67 -14.22 -2.33 -4.57
N PHE A 68 -15.01 -3.38 -4.33
CA PHE A 68 -16.34 -3.23 -3.76
C PHE A 68 -16.27 -2.82 -2.27
N LEU A 69 -15.37 -3.43 -1.50
CA LEU A 69 -15.16 -3.06 -0.08
C LEU A 69 -14.59 -1.65 0.06
N GLU A 70 -13.68 -1.24 -0.81
CA GLU A 70 -13.15 0.13 -0.87
C GLU A 70 -14.28 1.15 -1.08
N ARG A 71 -15.12 0.94 -2.11
CA ARG A 71 -16.28 1.81 -2.37
C ARG A 71 -17.30 1.81 -1.24
N LEU A 72 -17.49 0.67 -0.58
CA LEU A 72 -18.40 0.55 0.55
C LEU A 72 -17.93 1.42 1.72
N HIS A 73 -16.65 1.37 2.04
CA HIS A 73 -16.03 2.17 3.07
C HIS A 73 -16.19 3.67 2.80
N GLU A 74 -15.96 4.11 1.56
CA GLU A 74 -16.08 5.52 1.19
C GLU A 74 -17.50 6.08 1.24
N ARG A 75 -18.49 5.27 0.81
CA ARG A 75 -19.87 5.74 0.68
C ARG A 75 -20.65 5.71 1.96
N LEU A 76 -20.37 4.76 2.84
CA LEU A 76 -21.23 4.51 4.01
C LEU A 76 -20.82 5.28 5.25
N ALA A 77 -19.63 5.88 5.32
CA ALA A 77 -19.06 6.51 6.51
C ALA A 77 -19.22 5.63 7.78
N LEU A 78 -19.28 4.31 7.59
CA LEU A 78 -19.51 3.31 8.63
C LEU A 78 -18.16 2.86 9.18
N PRO A 79 -17.91 2.89 10.50
CA PRO A 79 -16.72 2.30 11.08
C PRO A 79 -16.66 0.80 10.79
N VAL A 80 -15.49 0.34 10.33
CA VAL A 80 -15.25 -1.08 10.02
C VAL A 80 -14.05 -1.57 10.81
N ILE A 81 -14.20 -2.71 11.50
CA ILE A 81 -13.08 -3.48 12.03
C ILE A 81 -12.90 -4.68 11.11
N TYR A 82 -11.73 -4.74 10.46
CA TYR A 82 -11.38 -5.78 9.51
C TYR A 82 -10.22 -6.59 10.04
N VAL A 83 -10.41 -7.87 10.28
CA VAL A 83 -9.36 -8.79 10.73
C VAL A 83 -8.88 -9.57 9.53
N SER A 84 -7.57 -9.53 9.25
CA SER A 84 -6.93 -10.31 8.20
C SER A 84 -5.46 -10.55 8.52
N HIS A 85 -4.93 -11.65 8.00
CA HIS A 85 -3.50 -11.94 7.96
C HIS A 85 -2.88 -11.65 6.58
N ASP A 86 -3.66 -11.18 5.62
CA ASP A 86 -3.23 -10.82 4.27
C ASP A 86 -2.90 -9.33 4.22
N ILE A 87 -1.60 -9.03 4.15
CA ILE A 87 -1.13 -7.65 4.15
C ILE A 87 -1.64 -6.85 2.94
N ALA A 88 -1.87 -7.50 1.79
CA ALA A 88 -2.38 -6.82 0.60
C ALA A 88 -3.83 -6.33 0.77
N GLU A 89 -4.66 -7.06 1.54
CA GLU A 89 -6.00 -6.60 1.92
C GLU A 89 -5.92 -5.40 2.84
N ILE A 90 -5.03 -5.47 3.85
CA ILE A 90 -4.82 -4.41 4.84
C ILE A 90 -4.32 -3.13 4.17
N GLU A 91 -3.33 -3.23 3.28
CA GLU A 91 -2.75 -2.11 2.55
C GLU A 91 -3.78 -1.36 1.70
N ARG A 92 -4.79 -2.07 1.19
CA ARG A 92 -5.85 -1.47 0.36
C ARG A 92 -6.97 -0.84 1.19
N LEU A 93 -7.34 -1.45 2.31
CA LEU A 93 -8.54 -1.12 3.05
C LEU A 93 -8.28 -0.27 4.30
N ALA A 94 -7.15 -0.49 5.01
CA ALA A 94 -6.95 0.09 6.32
C ALA A 94 -6.43 1.54 6.26
N ASP A 95 -6.97 2.40 7.11
CA ASP A 95 -6.40 3.71 7.45
C ASP A 95 -5.59 3.60 8.76
N HIS A 96 -6.04 2.74 9.68
CA HIS A 96 -5.41 2.49 10.97
C HIS A 96 -5.19 0.99 11.15
N LEU A 97 -4.00 0.61 11.56
CA LEU A 97 -3.62 -0.78 11.79
C LEU A 97 -3.42 -1.04 13.28
N ILE A 98 -3.91 -2.19 13.73
CA ILE A 98 -3.56 -2.80 15.02
C ILE A 98 -2.80 -4.09 14.69
N LEU A 99 -1.50 -4.08 14.90
CA LEU A 99 -0.64 -5.25 14.69
C LEU A 99 -0.65 -6.12 15.94
N MET A 100 -1.00 -7.40 15.76
CA MET A 100 -1.09 -8.34 16.86
C MET A 100 -0.12 -9.50 16.67
N GLN A 101 0.49 -9.94 17.77
CA GLN A 101 1.35 -11.12 17.81
C GLN A 101 1.12 -11.90 19.12
N ALA A 102 0.93 -13.21 19.02
CA ALA A 102 0.71 -14.09 20.18
C ALA A 102 -0.39 -13.58 21.14
N GLY A 103 -1.50 -13.06 20.60
CA GLY A 103 -2.62 -12.54 21.39
C GLY A 103 -2.41 -11.19 22.05
N ARG A 104 -1.30 -10.51 21.77
CA ARG A 104 -0.97 -9.18 22.31
C ARG A 104 -0.89 -8.16 21.18
N VAL A 105 -1.25 -6.91 21.48
CA VAL A 105 -1.01 -5.78 20.59
C VAL A 105 0.48 -5.45 20.59
N LEU A 106 1.12 -5.56 19.43
CA LEU A 106 2.51 -5.20 19.22
C LEU A 106 2.64 -3.71 18.92
N ALA A 107 1.79 -3.19 18.03
CA ALA A 107 1.74 -1.78 17.66
C ALA A 107 0.33 -1.38 17.22
N SER A 108 -0.02 -0.10 17.31
CA SER A 108 -1.27 0.45 16.82
C SER A 108 -1.06 1.89 16.37
N GLY A 109 -1.52 2.23 15.15
CA GLY A 109 -1.34 3.56 14.58
C GLY A 109 -1.82 3.65 13.14
N PRO A 110 -1.64 4.81 12.49
CA PRO A 110 -1.85 4.95 11.06
C PRO A 110 -1.05 3.91 10.28
N LEU A 111 -1.62 3.37 9.20
CA LEU A 111 -0.99 2.30 8.42
C LEU A 111 0.40 2.72 7.91
N HIS A 112 0.52 3.92 7.37
CA HIS A 112 1.77 4.47 6.84
C HIS A 112 2.89 4.48 7.88
N ASP A 113 2.58 4.91 9.11
CA ASP A 113 3.56 5.01 10.20
C ASP A 113 4.08 3.63 10.59
N LEU A 114 3.19 2.64 10.71
CA LEU A 114 3.56 1.28 11.07
C LEU A 114 4.30 0.54 9.94
N GLN A 115 3.98 0.84 8.68
CA GLN A 115 4.71 0.28 7.54
C GLN A 115 6.15 0.78 7.47
N SER A 116 6.40 2.03 7.86
CA SER A 116 7.72 2.65 7.82
C SER A 116 8.54 2.49 9.10
N ASP A 117 8.02 1.81 10.12
CA ASP A 117 8.73 1.54 11.37
C ASP A 117 9.66 0.33 11.22
N PRO A 118 11.01 0.53 11.23
CA PRO A 118 11.97 -0.55 11.02
C PRO A 118 12.01 -1.57 12.17
N SER A 119 11.42 -1.27 13.31
CA SER A 119 11.31 -2.19 14.45
C SER A 119 10.19 -3.21 14.29
N LEU A 120 9.26 -2.98 13.36
CA LEU A 120 8.10 -3.84 13.14
C LEU A 120 8.35 -4.87 12.02
N PRO A 121 7.76 -6.06 12.12
CA PRO A 121 7.89 -7.11 11.11
C PRO A 121 7.45 -6.70 9.70
N LEU A 122 6.55 -5.72 9.59
CA LEU A 122 6.02 -5.20 8.33
C LEU A 122 7.13 -4.61 7.45
N ALA A 123 8.01 -3.81 8.04
CA ALA A 123 9.10 -3.14 7.31
C ALA A 123 10.20 -4.12 6.85
N SER A 124 10.41 -5.22 7.57
CA SER A 124 11.41 -6.24 7.24
C SER A 124 10.89 -7.32 6.29
N ALA A 125 9.59 -7.37 6.02
CA ALA A 125 8.98 -8.33 5.09
C ALA A 125 9.59 -8.19 3.69
N ARG A 126 9.67 -9.30 2.93
CA ARG A 126 10.28 -9.30 1.60
C ARG A 126 9.59 -8.37 0.61
N ASP A 127 8.30 -8.23 0.73
CA ASP A 127 7.40 -7.39 -0.05
C ASP A 127 6.99 -6.09 0.66
N ALA A 128 7.80 -5.70 1.68
CA ALA A 128 7.58 -4.46 2.42
C ALA A 128 7.37 -3.27 1.48
N ALA A 129 6.37 -2.49 1.79
CA ALA A 129 5.99 -1.32 1.03
C ALA A 129 5.41 -0.25 1.94
N VAL A 130 5.39 0.97 1.46
CA VAL A 130 4.72 2.09 2.12
C VAL A 130 3.60 2.60 1.23
N ASN A 131 2.46 2.89 1.85
CA ASN A 131 1.31 3.49 1.18
C ASN A 131 1.26 4.98 1.50
N PHE A 132 1.09 5.80 0.47
CA PHE A 132 0.98 7.25 0.56
C PHE A 132 -0.39 7.69 0.11
N ASP A 133 -0.94 8.69 0.77
CA ASP A 133 -2.04 9.47 0.23
C ASP A 133 -1.47 10.50 -0.74
N ALA A 134 -1.93 10.45 -1.98
CA ALA A 134 -1.50 11.31 -3.06
C ALA A 134 -2.68 12.11 -3.61
N THR A 135 -2.40 13.30 -4.11
CA THR A 135 -3.40 14.16 -4.78
C THR A 135 -3.00 14.37 -6.23
N VAL A 136 -3.93 14.17 -7.15
CA VAL A 136 -3.73 14.43 -8.59
C VAL A 136 -3.54 15.92 -8.81
N GLU A 137 -2.41 16.33 -9.41
CA GLU A 137 -2.12 17.71 -9.74
C GLU A 137 -2.25 18.01 -11.23
N SER A 138 -1.79 17.11 -12.08
CA SER A 138 -1.85 17.29 -13.52
C SER A 138 -1.79 15.96 -14.26
N HIS A 139 -2.11 16.01 -15.56
CA HIS A 139 -1.95 14.89 -16.48
C HIS A 139 -1.27 15.39 -17.76
N ASP A 140 -0.13 14.80 -18.08
CA ASP A 140 0.52 15.01 -19.36
C ASP A 140 -0.08 14.05 -20.39
N SER A 141 -0.89 14.58 -21.30
CA SER A 141 -1.57 13.80 -22.32
C SER A 141 -0.66 13.30 -23.43
N VAL A 142 0.52 13.90 -23.60
CA VAL A 142 1.51 13.49 -24.62
C VAL A 142 2.20 12.20 -24.19
N TYR A 143 2.55 12.11 -22.91
CA TYR A 143 3.26 10.96 -22.37
C TYR A 143 2.38 10.00 -21.55
N GLY A 144 1.11 10.37 -21.30
CA GLY A 144 0.20 9.56 -20.48
C GLY A 144 0.64 9.45 -19.01
N LEU A 145 1.16 10.54 -18.47
CA LEU A 145 1.71 10.58 -17.12
C LEU A 145 0.85 11.46 -16.20
N LEU A 146 0.45 10.91 -15.06
CA LEU A 146 -0.11 11.69 -13.95
C LEU A 146 1.02 12.24 -13.08
N THR A 147 0.89 13.50 -12.70
CA THR A 147 1.65 14.08 -11.59
C THR A 147 0.82 13.99 -10.32
N LEU A 148 1.36 13.28 -9.34
CA LEU A 148 0.74 13.07 -8.04
C LEU A 148 1.57 13.77 -6.97
N ARG A 149 0.94 14.66 -6.19
CA ARG A 149 1.57 15.27 -5.03
C ARG A 149 1.45 14.34 -3.83
N ILE A 150 2.57 14.09 -3.19
CA ILE A 150 2.69 13.40 -1.90
C ILE A 150 3.38 14.34 -0.89
N ASP A 151 3.35 13.98 0.38
CA ASP A 151 4.11 14.71 1.38
C ASP A 151 5.61 14.51 1.18
N GLY A 152 6.32 15.60 0.90
CA GLY A 152 7.76 15.62 0.58
C GLY A 152 8.10 15.53 -0.90
N GLY A 153 7.13 15.57 -1.86
CA GLY A 153 7.47 15.58 -3.28
C GLY A 153 6.34 15.25 -4.25
N HIS A 154 6.74 14.92 -5.47
CA HIS A 154 5.83 14.58 -6.56
C HIS A 154 6.23 13.25 -7.19
N LEU A 155 5.24 12.50 -7.64
CA LEU A 155 5.42 11.24 -8.37
C LEU A 155 4.81 11.36 -9.76
N LEU A 156 5.55 10.91 -10.76
CA LEU A 156 5.08 10.73 -12.13
C LEU A 156 4.69 9.26 -12.32
N VAL A 157 3.44 9.02 -12.68
CA VAL A 157 2.89 7.66 -12.79
C VAL A 157 2.18 7.49 -14.13
N PRO A 158 2.52 6.48 -14.94
CA PRO A 158 1.76 6.15 -16.14
C PRO A 158 0.34 5.74 -15.78
N ALA A 159 -0.64 6.54 -16.17
CA ALA A 159 -2.05 6.27 -15.91
C ALA A 159 -2.96 7.12 -16.82
N PRO A 160 -4.23 6.71 -17.02
CA PRO A 160 -5.23 7.57 -17.66
C PRO A 160 -5.42 8.89 -16.91
N ALA A 161 -5.97 9.89 -17.61
CA ALA A 161 -6.32 11.15 -16.98
C ALA A 161 -7.32 10.95 -15.84
N LEU A 162 -7.05 11.57 -14.71
CA LEU A 162 -7.92 11.61 -13.54
C LEU A 162 -8.26 13.07 -13.20
N PRO A 163 -9.37 13.32 -12.50
CA PRO A 163 -9.73 14.67 -12.08
C PRO A 163 -8.64 15.28 -11.18
N ILE A 164 -8.29 16.55 -11.45
CA ILE A 164 -7.37 17.29 -10.60
C ILE A 164 -7.98 17.46 -9.21
N GLY A 165 -7.16 17.26 -8.16
CA GLY A 165 -7.59 17.27 -6.77
C GLY A 165 -8.08 15.92 -6.25
N ASP A 166 -8.20 14.91 -7.13
CA ASP A 166 -8.60 13.57 -6.73
C ASP A 166 -7.55 12.95 -5.79
N ARG A 167 -8.02 12.29 -4.74
CA ARG A 167 -7.15 11.59 -3.79
C ARG A 167 -6.95 10.14 -4.22
N ARG A 168 -5.71 9.72 -4.24
CA ARG A 168 -5.31 8.37 -4.60
C ARG A 168 -4.35 7.81 -3.57
N ARG A 169 -4.47 6.52 -3.29
CA ARG A 169 -3.47 5.80 -2.53
C ARG A 169 -2.43 5.23 -3.50
N VAL A 170 -1.16 5.51 -3.25
CA VAL A 170 -0.03 4.97 -4.02
C VAL A 170 0.79 4.07 -3.13
N ARG A 171 1.24 2.94 -3.68
CA ARG A 171 2.07 1.96 -3.01
C ARG A 171 3.45 1.96 -3.63
N ILE A 172 4.48 2.09 -2.80
CA ILE A 172 5.88 2.00 -3.22
C ILE A 172 6.53 0.86 -2.44
N ALA A 173 6.96 -0.18 -3.14
CA ALA A 173 7.68 -1.29 -2.53
C ALA A 173 9.14 -0.89 -2.25
N ALA A 174 9.67 -1.31 -1.10
CA ALA A 174 11.05 -1.00 -0.69
C ALA A 174 12.10 -1.49 -1.70
N GLY A 175 11.80 -2.59 -2.42
CA GLY A 175 12.66 -3.13 -3.48
C GLY A 175 12.67 -2.32 -4.77
N GLU A 176 11.70 -1.42 -4.98
CA GLU A 176 11.62 -0.54 -6.15
C GLU A 176 12.30 0.82 -5.93
N VAL A 177 12.94 0.99 -4.77
CA VAL A 177 13.63 2.23 -4.40
C VAL A 177 15.12 2.02 -4.39
N SER A 178 15.83 2.76 -5.23
CA SER A 178 17.30 2.84 -5.22
C SER A 178 17.76 4.20 -4.71
N LEU A 179 18.99 4.26 -4.21
CA LEU A 179 19.55 5.47 -3.60
C LEU A 179 20.76 5.95 -4.39
N VAL A 180 20.84 7.26 -4.58
CA VAL A 180 22.02 7.93 -5.16
C VAL A 180 22.38 9.16 -4.34
N ARG A 181 23.67 9.51 -4.27
CA ARG A 181 24.19 10.63 -3.48
C ARG A 181 24.04 12.00 -4.17
N GLN A 182 23.83 11.98 -5.47
CA GLN A 182 23.71 13.20 -6.28
C GLN A 182 22.46 13.15 -7.13
N PRO A 183 21.91 14.29 -7.57
CA PRO A 183 20.80 14.30 -8.50
C PRO A 183 21.12 13.42 -9.72
N PRO A 184 20.26 12.45 -10.05
CA PRO A 184 20.53 11.56 -11.17
C PRO A 184 20.48 12.32 -12.51
N TYR A 185 21.41 12.00 -13.40
CA TYR A 185 21.49 12.59 -14.72
C TYR A 185 21.29 11.54 -15.80
N ARG A 186 20.43 11.83 -16.80
CA ARG A 186 20.14 10.93 -17.94
C ARG A 186 19.73 9.51 -17.51
N THR A 187 18.81 9.41 -16.59
CA THR A 187 18.21 8.14 -16.14
C THR A 187 16.83 7.94 -16.74
N SER A 188 16.42 6.69 -16.89
CA SER A 188 15.05 6.33 -17.27
C SER A 188 14.09 6.35 -16.08
N ILE A 189 14.59 6.55 -14.85
CA ILE A 189 13.77 6.66 -13.64
C ILE A 189 13.41 8.13 -13.45
N LEU A 190 12.15 8.46 -13.70
CA LEU A 190 11.65 9.84 -13.63
C LEU A 190 11.44 10.32 -12.19
N ASN A 191 11.12 9.41 -11.29
CA ASN A 191 10.86 9.72 -9.89
C ASN A 191 12.16 9.70 -9.09
N ALA A 192 12.77 10.87 -8.91
CA ALA A 192 13.95 11.06 -8.10
C ALA A 192 13.65 12.11 -7.02
N LEU A 193 13.35 11.65 -5.82
CA LEU A 193 12.90 12.48 -4.70
C LEU A 193 14.08 12.80 -3.78
N PRO A 194 14.32 14.08 -3.43
CA PRO A 194 15.23 14.40 -2.33
C PRO A 194 14.76 13.73 -1.05
N ALA A 195 15.66 13.18 -0.28
CA ALA A 195 15.33 12.51 0.96
C ALA A 195 16.54 12.50 1.91
N ARG A 196 16.27 12.34 3.20
CA ARG A 196 17.28 12.13 4.25
C ARG A 196 17.10 10.76 4.87
N ILE A 197 18.21 10.06 5.10
CA ILE A 197 18.21 8.79 5.84
C ILE A 197 17.96 9.08 7.31
N VAL A 198 16.87 8.53 7.88
CA VAL A 198 16.49 8.77 9.28
C VAL A 198 16.68 7.54 10.16
N ALA A 199 16.70 6.34 9.59
CA ALA A 199 17.00 5.11 10.29
C ALA A 199 17.46 4.02 9.31
N HIS A 200 18.09 2.98 9.82
CA HIS A 200 18.42 1.78 9.05
C HIS A 200 18.41 0.54 9.93
N SER A 201 18.20 -0.62 9.30
CA SER A 201 18.24 -1.91 9.98
C SER A 201 18.79 -2.99 9.06
N PRO A 202 19.74 -3.84 9.48
CA PRO A 202 20.21 -4.95 8.66
C PRO A 202 19.09 -6.01 8.48
N ILE A 203 18.93 -6.48 7.23
CA ILE A 203 18.05 -7.61 6.91
C ILE A 203 18.95 -8.77 6.48
N GLY A 204 19.21 -9.67 7.41
CA GLY A 204 20.16 -10.77 7.16
C GLY A 204 21.58 -10.27 6.87
N PRO A 205 22.42 -11.07 6.19
CA PRO A 205 23.83 -10.75 6.01
C PRO A 205 24.13 -9.77 4.87
N SER A 206 23.21 -9.60 3.91
CA SER A 206 23.48 -9.00 2.62
C SER A 206 22.70 -7.72 2.31
N GLU A 207 21.65 -7.44 3.07
CA GLU A 207 20.74 -6.33 2.78
C GLU A 207 20.56 -5.42 3.99
N ILE A 208 20.24 -4.18 3.71
CA ILE A 208 19.93 -3.14 4.68
C ILE A 208 18.58 -2.52 4.28
N LEU A 209 17.67 -2.49 5.23
CA LEU A 209 16.48 -1.66 5.16
C LEU A 209 16.85 -0.23 5.54
N VAL A 210 16.47 0.72 4.73
CA VAL A 210 16.73 2.13 4.95
C VAL A 210 15.39 2.84 5.06
N VAL A 211 15.22 3.62 6.11
CA VAL A 211 14.07 4.52 6.28
C VAL A 211 14.50 5.91 5.84
N LEU A 212 13.80 6.45 4.89
CA LEU A 212 13.99 7.77 4.31
C LEU A 212 12.87 8.70 4.79
N ALA A 213 13.19 9.93 5.08
CA ALA A 213 12.21 11.01 5.17
C ALA A 213 12.33 11.84 3.89
N LEU A 214 11.23 11.95 3.14
CA LEU A 214 11.18 12.66 1.87
C LEU A 214 11.29 14.17 2.06
N GLY A 215 11.65 14.87 1.02
CA GLY A 215 11.86 16.32 1.02
C GLY A 215 13.30 16.73 1.21
N PRO A 216 13.68 17.95 0.79
CA PRO A 216 15.07 18.43 0.81
C PRO A 216 15.73 18.43 2.18
N GLN A 217 14.93 18.54 3.25
CA GLN A 217 15.41 18.52 4.64
C GLN A 217 14.93 17.29 5.41
N GLY A 218 14.21 16.37 4.74
CA GLY A 218 13.63 15.19 5.37
C GLY A 218 12.42 15.51 6.25
N GLU A 219 11.61 16.46 5.85
CA GLU A 219 10.41 16.93 6.56
C GLU A 219 9.12 16.22 6.14
N GLY A 220 9.17 15.48 5.03
CA GLY A 220 8.01 14.82 4.45
C GLY A 220 7.80 13.39 4.93
N ALA A 221 6.93 12.69 4.23
CA ALA A 221 6.54 11.32 4.56
C ALA A 221 7.72 10.34 4.51
N LYS A 222 7.62 9.25 5.27
CA LYS A 222 8.64 8.21 5.32
C LYS A 222 8.49 7.24 4.15
N LEU A 223 9.60 6.87 3.54
CA LEU A 223 9.72 5.87 2.48
C LEU A 223 10.73 4.80 2.88
N LEU A 224 10.49 3.55 2.48
CA LEU A 224 11.44 2.47 2.67
C LEU A 224 12.26 2.24 1.40
N ALA A 225 13.55 1.96 1.57
CA ALA A 225 14.41 1.43 0.53
C ALA A 225 15.12 0.17 1.01
N ARG A 226 15.29 -0.80 0.13
CA ARG A 226 16.09 -2.00 0.39
C ARG A 226 17.32 -1.96 -0.48
N VAL A 227 18.48 -1.87 0.14
CA VAL A 227 19.77 -1.79 -0.54
C VAL A 227 20.68 -2.94 -0.13
N THR A 228 21.62 -3.30 -0.99
CA THR A 228 22.65 -4.26 -0.60
C THR A 228 23.62 -3.63 0.40
N ARG A 229 24.18 -4.43 1.31
CA ARG A 229 25.23 -3.97 2.22
C ARG A 229 26.41 -3.37 1.47
N ARG A 230 26.77 -3.95 0.32
CA ARG A 230 27.85 -3.41 -0.54
C ARG A 230 27.53 -2.00 -1.06
N SER A 231 26.28 -1.76 -1.48
CA SER A 231 25.85 -0.42 -1.94
C SER A 231 25.84 0.57 -0.78
N TRP A 232 25.41 0.15 0.40
CA TRP A 232 25.44 0.95 1.61
C TRP A 232 26.85 1.44 1.93
N ASP A 233 27.81 0.52 1.97
CA ASP A 233 29.22 0.83 2.26
C ASP A 233 29.85 1.69 1.15
N HIS A 234 29.60 1.34 -0.14
CA HIS A 234 30.17 2.05 -1.29
C HIS A 234 29.68 3.49 -1.41
N LEU A 235 28.42 3.75 -1.09
CA LEU A 235 27.82 5.09 -1.13
C LEU A 235 28.03 5.87 0.18
N GLU A 236 28.73 5.28 1.15
CA GLU A 236 28.98 5.89 2.47
C GLU A 236 27.66 6.38 3.11
N LEU A 237 26.64 5.51 3.08
CA LEU A 237 25.33 5.84 3.63
C LEU A 237 25.35 5.75 5.15
N GLY A 238 24.53 6.58 5.79
CA GLY A 238 24.38 6.63 7.23
C GLY A 238 23.18 7.50 7.61
N GLU A 239 22.78 7.46 8.86
CA GLU A 239 21.74 8.34 9.36
C GLU A 239 22.15 9.81 9.24
N GLY A 240 21.20 10.67 8.87
CA GLY A 240 21.44 12.09 8.60
C GLY A 240 21.99 12.41 7.21
N VAL A 241 22.31 11.39 6.40
CA VAL A 241 22.84 11.57 5.05
C VAL A 241 21.75 11.93 4.08
N ASP A 242 21.95 12.98 3.28
CA ASP A 242 21.06 13.39 2.21
C ASP A 242 21.33 12.54 0.95
N VAL A 243 20.24 12.09 0.33
CA VAL A 243 20.24 11.22 -0.86
C VAL A 243 19.09 11.59 -1.79
N TYR A 244 19.11 11.01 -2.99
CA TYR A 244 17.94 10.99 -3.87
C TYR A 244 17.39 9.58 -3.91
N ALA A 245 16.11 9.43 -3.56
CA ALA A 245 15.36 8.18 -3.70
C ALA A 245 14.84 8.08 -5.13
N GLN A 246 15.39 7.16 -5.91
CA GLN A 246 14.91 6.84 -7.25
C GLN A 246 13.86 5.75 -7.15
N VAL A 247 12.62 6.06 -7.48
CA VAL A 247 11.48 5.14 -7.43
C VAL A 247 11.14 4.67 -8.82
N LYS A 248 11.41 3.40 -9.13
CA LYS A 248 11.16 2.80 -10.43
C LYS A 248 9.71 2.38 -10.61
N GLY A 249 9.12 1.75 -9.61
CA GLY A 249 7.75 1.24 -9.63
C GLY A 249 6.87 1.97 -8.63
N VAL A 250 5.77 2.53 -9.11
CA VAL A 250 4.70 3.11 -8.28
C VAL A 250 3.41 2.43 -8.69
N ALA A 251 2.78 1.73 -7.75
CA ALA A 251 1.47 1.15 -7.98
C ALA A 251 0.38 2.10 -7.48
N LEU A 252 -0.48 2.55 -8.41
CA LEU A 252 -1.73 3.20 -8.04
C LEU A 252 -2.69 2.13 -7.52
N ALA A 253 -3.32 2.37 -6.38
CA ALA A 253 -4.49 1.60 -6.01
C ALA A 253 -5.54 1.74 -7.12
N PRO A 254 -6.25 0.65 -7.50
CA PRO A 254 -7.30 0.71 -8.51
C PRO A 254 -8.30 1.83 -8.16
N GLU A 255 -8.90 2.43 -9.20
CA GLU A 255 -9.83 3.56 -9.03
C GLU A 255 -10.82 3.33 -7.89
N ARG A 256 -10.81 4.23 -6.94
CA ARG A 256 -11.89 4.40 -5.98
C ARG A 256 -13.09 5.00 -6.72
N GLY A 257 -13.77 4.22 -7.58
CA GLY A 257 -15.06 4.64 -8.11
C GLY A 257 -15.29 4.75 -9.61
N ALA A 258 -14.40 4.33 -10.49
CA ALA A 258 -14.68 4.27 -11.94
C ALA A 258 -14.79 2.81 -12.43
N ALA A 259 -15.86 2.13 -12.05
CA ALA A 259 -16.33 0.96 -12.76
C ALA A 259 -17.64 1.30 -13.48
N GLY A 260 -17.50 1.72 -14.75
CA GLY A 260 -18.38 1.45 -15.85
C GLY A 260 -19.88 1.65 -15.66
N ASP A 261 -20.33 2.84 -15.93
CA ASP A 261 -21.58 3.02 -16.64
C ASP A 261 -21.34 2.61 -18.11
N ARG A 262 -21.27 1.32 -18.36
CA ARG A 262 -21.56 0.75 -19.67
C ARG A 262 -22.95 0.18 -19.56
N ASP A 263 -23.92 1.04 -19.85
CA ASP A 263 -25.28 0.65 -20.18
C ASP A 263 -25.23 -0.30 -21.40
N PRO A 264 -25.64 -1.57 -21.26
CA PRO A 264 -25.76 -2.47 -22.40
C PRO A 264 -27.17 -2.40 -23.01
N ALA A 265 -27.73 -1.22 -23.14
CA ALA A 265 -29.01 -1.03 -23.81
C ALA A 265 -28.88 -0.10 -25.01
N MET A 266 -28.15 -0.57 -26.06
CA MET A 266 -28.36 -0.14 -27.45
C MET A 266 -27.78 -1.21 -28.39
N ARG A 267 -28.55 -2.30 -28.56
CA ARG A 267 -28.76 -2.97 -29.85
C ARG A 267 -30.03 -3.79 -29.78
#